data_01ec0adf53d73d85c666a4bec915479f
#
_entry.id   01ec0adf53d73d85c666a4bec915479f
#
_cell.length_a   1.000
_cell.length_b   1.000
_cell.length_c   1.000
_cell.angle_alpha   90.00
_cell.angle_beta   90.00
_cell.angle_gamma   90.00
#
_symmetry.space_group_name_H-M   'P 1'
#
loop_
_entity.id
_entity.type
_entity.pdbx_description
1 polymer ?
#
loop_
_entity_poly.entity_id
_entity_poly.type
_entity_poly.pdbx_seq_one_letter_code
_entity_poly.pdbx_strand_id
1 'polypeptide(L)'
;MDGVGRIVEREEREEGAIFEISLEPGLMKYLAPRGSVAVDGVSLTVLDVRDNVFSVSIIPHTLSVTTFGLKRRGDLVNVEVDVLARYLERLTSERSEGLTFEKLREMGF
;
A
#
# COMPACT_ATOMS: atom_id res chain seq x y z
N MET A 1 -10.17 1.08 8.07
CA MET A 1 -9.15 0.03 8.03
C MET A 1 -9.66 -1.14 7.20
N ASP A 2 -8.89 -1.56 6.21
CA ASP A 2 -9.31 -2.66 5.35
C ASP A 2 -8.75 -4.00 5.80
N GLY A 3 -7.61 -4.00 6.43
CA GLY A 3 -7.02 -5.23 6.92
C GLY A 3 -5.86 -4.97 7.84
N VAL A 4 -5.27 -6.06 8.33
CA VAL A 4 -4.11 -6.02 9.22
C VAL A 4 -2.95 -6.66 8.49
N GLY A 5 -1.84 -5.95 8.42
CA GLY A 5 -0.59 -6.48 7.88
C GLY A 5 0.38 -6.77 8.99
N ARG A 6 1.46 -7.47 8.65
CA ARG A 6 2.54 -7.77 9.58
C ARG A 6 3.86 -7.35 8.96
N ILE A 7 4.68 -6.67 9.72
CA ILE A 7 6.01 -6.29 9.26
C ILE A 7 6.86 -7.55 9.23
N VAL A 8 7.31 -7.93 8.04
CA VAL A 8 8.16 -9.12 7.86
C VAL A 8 9.63 -8.76 7.82
N GLU A 9 9.93 -7.51 7.46
CA GLU A 9 11.31 -7.03 7.45
C GLU A 9 11.34 -5.52 7.63
N ARG A 10 12.38 -5.02 8.31
CA ARG A 10 12.66 -3.60 8.43
C ARG A 10 14.15 -3.41 8.13
N GLU A 11 14.45 -2.62 7.10
CA GLU A 11 15.82 -2.37 6.70
C GLU A 11 16.15 -0.90 6.91
N GLU A 12 17.12 -0.63 7.77
CA GLU A 12 17.56 0.74 8.01
C GLU A 12 18.36 1.26 6.82
N ARG A 13 18.12 2.51 6.47
CA ARG A 13 18.82 3.20 5.38
C ARG A 13 19.30 4.53 5.91
N GLU A 14 20.25 5.15 5.22
CA GLU A 14 20.75 6.49 5.61
C GLU A 14 19.59 7.48 5.68
N GLU A 15 18.64 7.37 4.78
CA GLU A 15 17.52 8.30 4.67
C GLU A 15 16.20 7.62 5.03
N GLY A 16 16.16 7.00 6.21
CA GLY A 16 14.93 6.40 6.68
C GLY A 16 15.01 4.89 6.78
N ALA A 17 13.93 4.20 6.43
CA ALA A 17 13.86 2.76 6.50
C ALA A 17 12.94 2.22 5.42
N ILE A 18 13.19 0.98 5.01
CA ILE A 18 12.30 0.26 4.11
C ILE A 18 11.62 -0.83 4.93
N PHE A 19 10.30 -0.85 4.88
CA PHE A 19 9.49 -1.85 5.56
C PHE A 19 8.88 -2.79 4.53
N GLU A 20 8.99 -4.08 4.78
CA GLU A 20 8.26 -5.09 4.00
C GLU A 20 7.11 -5.58 4.86
N ILE A 21 5.91 -5.55 4.33
CA ILE A 21 4.68 -5.84 5.06
C ILE A 21 3.90 -6.91 4.34
N SER A 22 3.55 -7.99 5.05
CA SER A 22 2.70 -9.03 4.50
C SER A 22 1.23 -8.63 4.68
N LEU A 23 0.41 -8.98 3.71
CA LEU A 23 -1.00 -8.64 3.69
C LEU A 23 -1.78 -9.78 3.05
N GLU A 24 -3.05 -9.93 3.42
CA GLU A 24 -3.86 -10.99 2.83
C GLU A 24 -4.00 -10.79 1.32
N PRO A 25 -4.05 -11.89 0.54
CA PRO A 25 -4.12 -11.80 -0.92
C PRO A 25 -5.30 -10.99 -1.44
N GLY A 26 -6.42 -11.02 -0.74
CA GLY A 26 -7.61 -10.28 -1.15
C GLY A 26 -7.41 -8.76 -1.20
N LEU A 27 -6.48 -8.22 -0.43
CA LEU A 27 -6.18 -6.79 -0.43
C LEU A 27 -4.98 -6.45 -1.30
N MET A 28 -4.09 -7.41 -1.53
CA MET A 28 -2.88 -7.17 -2.33
C MET A 28 -3.20 -6.71 -3.75
N LYS A 29 -4.32 -7.14 -4.30
CA LYS A 29 -4.72 -6.77 -5.67
C LYS A 29 -4.97 -5.28 -5.85
N TYR A 30 -5.15 -4.54 -4.76
CA TYR A 30 -5.34 -3.08 -4.83
C TYR A 30 -4.04 -2.31 -4.73
N LEU A 31 -2.92 -3.00 -4.55
CA LEU A 31 -1.61 -2.38 -4.42
C LEU A 31 -0.82 -2.50 -5.72
N ALA A 32 -0.12 -1.43 -6.08
CA ALA A 32 0.74 -1.43 -7.26
C ALA A 32 1.97 -0.59 -6.95
N PRO A 33 3.12 -0.91 -7.57
CA PRO A 33 4.30 -0.07 -7.43
C PRO A 33 3.97 1.39 -7.77
N ARG A 34 4.46 2.31 -6.95
CA ARG A 34 4.23 3.76 -7.04
C ARG A 34 2.82 4.19 -6.64
N GLY A 35 1.95 3.25 -6.32
CA GLY A 35 0.62 3.57 -5.79
C GLY A 35 0.69 3.96 -4.32
N SER A 36 -0.45 4.39 -3.78
CA SER A 36 -0.56 4.82 -2.40
C SER A 36 -1.17 3.75 -1.52
N VAL A 37 -0.74 3.70 -0.28
CA VAL A 37 -1.33 2.84 0.74
C VAL A 37 -1.23 3.58 2.07
N ALA A 38 -2.25 3.48 2.91
CA ALA A 38 -2.18 4.03 4.25
C ALA A 38 -1.89 2.91 5.23
N VAL A 39 -0.84 3.09 6.02
CA VAL A 39 -0.41 2.12 7.03
C VAL A 39 -0.38 2.84 8.37
N ASP A 40 -1.16 2.34 9.32
CA ASP A 40 -1.34 2.99 10.64
C ASP A 40 -1.69 4.48 10.50
N GLY A 41 -2.53 4.80 9.51
CA GLY A 41 -2.96 6.17 9.27
C GLY A 41 -1.98 7.06 8.52
N VAL A 42 -0.84 6.51 8.11
CA VAL A 42 0.18 7.28 7.38
C VAL A 42 0.12 6.91 5.91
N SER A 43 -0.03 7.90 5.04
CA SER A 43 -0.06 7.67 3.59
C SER A 43 1.37 7.46 3.09
N LEU A 44 1.60 6.33 2.44
CA LEU A 44 2.92 5.93 1.96
C LEU A 44 2.85 5.52 0.49
N THR A 45 4.00 5.59 -0.18
CA THR A 45 4.13 5.14 -1.56
C THR A 45 4.68 3.72 -1.56
N VAL A 46 4.01 2.86 -2.32
CA VAL A 46 4.44 1.47 -2.49
C VAL A 46 5.66 1.44 -3.41
N LEU A 47 6.72 0.77 -2.98
CA LEU A 47 7.91 0.58 -3.80
C LEU A 47 7.79 -0.65 -4.69
N ASP A 48 7.41 -1.77 -4.09
CA ASP A 48 7.36 -3.04 -4.79
C ASP A 48 6.25 -3.92 -4.22
N VAL A 49 5.74 -4.82 -5.05
CA VAL A 49 4.67 -5.75 -4.67
C VAL A 49 5.07 -7.13 -5.17
N ARG A 50 5.14 -8.10 -4.26
CA ARG A 50 5.48 -9.49 -4.60
C ARG A 50 4.65 -10.44 -3.75
N ASP A 51 3.98 -11.38 -4.40
CA ASP A 51 3.15 -12.36 -3.71
C ASP A 51 2.19 -11.68 -2.73
N ASN A 52 2.37 -11.89 -1.44
CA ASN A 52 1.54 -11.26 -0.42
C ASN A 52 2.34 -10.28 0.44
N VAL A 53 3.41 -9.71 -0.11
CA VAL A 53 4.28 -8.75 0.58
C VAL A 53 4.42 -7.50 -0.28
N PHE A 54 4.29 -6.34 0.34
CA PHE A 54 4.60 -5.08 -0.31
C PHE A 54 5.65 -4.32 0.51
N SER A 55 6.39 -3.45 -0.15
CA SER A 55 7.41 -2.65 0.52
C SER A 55 7.11 -1.16 0.39
N VAL A 56 7.47 -0.43 1.43
CA VAL A 56 7.34 1.04 1.47
C VAL A 56 8.61 1.63 2.04
N SER A 57 8.95 2.83 1.57
CA SER A 57 10.07 3.59 2.10
C SER A 57 9.52 4.68 3.02
N ILE A 58 10.11 4.80 4.20
CA ILE A 58 9.68 5.78 5.19
C ILE A 58 10.84 6.72 5.47
N ILE A 59 10.62 8.03 5.24
CA ILE A 59 11.67 9.04 5.43
C ILE A 59 11.91 9.29 6.92
N PRO A 60 13.09 9.83 7.30
CA PRO A 60 13.44 10.01 8.71
C PRO A 60 12.43 10.85 9.50
N HIS A 61 11.91 11.90 8.91
CA HIS A 61 10.92 12.73 9.59
C HIS A 61 9.68 11.92 9.99
N THR A 62 9.17 11.12 9.05
CA THR A 62 8.00 10.26 9.30
C THR A 62 8.29 9.24 10.39
N LEU A 63 9.50 8.66 10.39
CA LEU A 63 9.91 7.74 11.46
C LEU A 63 9.90 8.41 12.83
N SER A 64 10.30 9.69 12.89
CA SER A 64 10.40 10.39 14.15
C SER A 64 9.06 10.84 14.74
N VAL A 65 8.04 11.05 13.90
CA VAL A 65 6.75 11.60 14.32
C VAL A 65 5.60 10.58 14.29
N THR A 66 5.87 9.35 13.92
CA THR A 66 4.86 8.28 13.85
C THR A 66 5.30 7.07 14.66
N THR A 67 4.40 6.09 14.78
CA THR A 67 4.71 4.84 15.46
C THR A 67 5.74 3.99 14.71
N PHE A 68 6.04 4.30 13.45
CA PHE A 68 6.99 3.53 12.66
C PHE A 68 8.41 3.55 13.23
N GLY A 69 8.76 4.60 13.95
CA GLY A 69 10.06 4.62 14.62
C GLY A 69 10.23 3.48 15.61
N LEU A 70 9.12 3.00 16.18
CA LEU A 70 9.10 1.94 17.19
C LEU A 70 8.71 0.57 16.64
N LYS A 71 8.15 0.53 15.44
CA LYS A 71 7.68 -0.73 14.86
C LYS A 71 8.83 -1.59 14.36
N ARG A 72 8.71 -2.87 14.56
CA ARG A 72 9.76 -3.85 14.22
C ARG A 72 9.17 -5.05 13.50
N ARG A 73 10.06 -5.88 12.99
CA ARG A 73 9.69 -7.17 12.41
C ARG A 73 8.79 -7.92 13.39
N GLY A 74 7.68 -8.42 12.88
CA GLY A 74 6.69 -9.15 13.66
C GLY A 74 5.54 -8.29 14.15
N ASP A 75 5.67 -6.97 14.16
CA ASP A 75 4.60 -6.09 14.62
C ASP A 75 3.48 -6.02 13.58
N LEU A 76 2.27 -5.80 14.08
CA LEU A 76 1.09 -5.66 13.24
C LEU A 76 0.87 -4.19 12.89
N VAL A 77 0.30 -3.95 11.72
CA VAL A 77 -0.06 -2.61 11.26
C VAL A 77 -1.45 -2.65 10.65
N ASN A 78 -2.16 -1.55 10.74
CA ASN A 78 -3.45 -1.39 10.08
C ASN A 78 -3.21 -0.90 8.67
N VAL A 79 -3.83 -1.55 7.68
CA VAL A 79 -3.63 -1.21 6.28
C VAL A 79 -4.94 -0.76 5.66
N GLU A 80 -4.89 0.35 4.92
CA GLU A 80 -6.02 0.84 4.13
C GLU A 80 -5.53 1.03 2.70
N VAL A 81 -6.22 0.38 1.76
CA VAL A 81 -5.89 0.51 0.35
C VAL A 81 -6.54 1.77 -0.22
N ASP A 82 -5.96 2.28 -1.31
CA ASP A 82 -6.47 3.48 -1.96
C ASP A 82 -7.90 3.24 -2.46
N VAL A 83 -8.81 4.15 -2.13
CA VAL A 83 -10.21 4.08 -2.56
C VAL A 83 -10.30 4.04 -4.07
N LEU A 84 -9.47 4.81 -4.75
CA LEU A 84 -9.45 4.82 -6.21
C LEU A 84 -9.04 3.46 -6.79
N ALA A 85 -8.04 2.82 -6.20
CA ALA A 85 -7.60 1.49 -6.63
C ALA A 85 -8.73 0.47 -6.44
N ARG A 86 -9.47 0.55 -5.35
CA ARG A 86 -10.62 -0.34 -5.11
C ARG A 86 -11.70 -0.13 -6.16
N TYR A 87 -11.96 1.11 -6.49
CA TYR A 87 -12.98 1.45 -7.48
C TYR A 87 -12.60 0.91 -8.86
N LEU A 88 -11.35 1.09 -9.26
CA LEU A 88 -10.86 0.58 -10.54
C LEU A 88 -10.91 -0.94 -10.60
N GLU A 89 -10.56 -1.62 -9.53
CA GLU A 89 -10.64 -3.07 -9.47
C GLU A 89 -12.08 -3.55 -9.64
N ARG A 90 -13.01 -2.89 -8.99
CA ARG A 90 -14.42 -3.23 -9.10
C ARG A 90 -14.92 -3.07 -10.52
N LEU A 91 -14.57 -1.97 -11.18
CA LEU A 91 -14.98 -1.73 -12.56
C LEU A 91 -14.40 -2.78 -13.50
N THR A 92 -13.12 -3.13 -13.29
CA THR A 92 -12.44 -4.11 -14.14
C THR A 92 -13.08 -5.49 -14.00
N SER A 93 -13.42 -5.89 -12.79
CA SER A 93 -14.00 -7.21 -12.56
C SER A 93 -15.44 -7.30 -13.06
N GLU A 94 -16.20 -6.19 -13.06
CA GLU A 94 -17.58 -6.17 -13.50
C GLU A 94 -17.73 -5.89 -14.99
N ARG A 95 -16.80 -5.12 -15.56
CA ARG A 95 -16.89 -4.67 -16.95
C ARG A 95 -15.53 -4.61 -17.62
N SER A 96 -14.81 -5.69 -17.55
CA SER A 96 -13.45 -5.71 -18.09
C SER A 96 -13.37 -5.33 -19.57
N GLU A 97 -14.35 -5.73 -20.37
CA GLU A 97 -14.37 -5.46 -21.80
C GLU A 97 -14.74 -4.01 -22.15
N GLY A 98 -15.33 -3.29 -21.21
CA GLY A 98 -15.77 -1.91 -21.46
C GLY A 98 -14.86 -0.83 -20.91
N LEU A 99 -13.80 -1.22 -20.23
CA LEU A 99 -12.92 -0.26 -19.55
C LEU A 99 -11.79 0.17 -20.49
N THR A 100 -11.85 1.43 -20.95
CA THR A 100 -10.85 2.00 -21.86
C THR A 100 -10.28 3.27 -21.26
N PHE A 101 -9.21 3.81 -21.86
CA PHE A 101 -8.65 5.09 -21.44
C PHE A 101 -9.68 6.22 -21.60
N GLU A 102 -10.48 6.19 -22.62
CA GLU A 102 -11.52 7.18 -22.84
C GLU A 102 -12.53 7.14 -21.70
N LYS A 103 -12.92 5.93 -21.30
CA LYS A 103 -13.86 5.74 -20.21
C LYS A 103 -13.29 6.27 -18.90
N LEU A 104 -12.03 5.96 -18.63
CA LEU A 104 -11.36 6.46 -17.44
C LEU A 104 -11.30 7.99 -17.43
N ARG A 105 -11.03 8.58 -18.57
CA ARG A 105 -10.96 10.02 -18.71
C ARG A 105 -12.31 10.68 -18.44
N GLU A 106 -13.39 10.09 -18.94
CA GLU A 106 -14.75 10.55 -18.66
C GLU A 106 -15.08 10.51 -17.17
N MET A 107 -14.47 9.59 -16.47
CA MET A 107 -14.66 9.45 -15.03
C MET A 107 -13.77 10.38 -14.19
N GLY A 108 -12.94 11.19 -14.85
CA GLY A 108 -12.11 12.18 -14.17
C GLY A 108 -10.75 11.67 -13.69
N PHE A 109 -10.28 10.57 -14.22
CA PHE A 109 -8.97 10.00 -13.83
C PHE A 109 -7.83 10.49 -14.70
#